data_a2a0613580dce8509357a01d568ba199
#
_entry.id   a2a0613580dce8509357a01d568ba199
#
_cell.length_a   1.000
_cell.length_b   1.000
_cell.length_c   1.000
_cell.angle_alpha   90.00
_cell.angle_beta   90.00
_cell.angle_gamma   90.00
#
_symmetry.space_group_name_H-M   'P 1'
#
loop_
_entity.id
_entity.type
_entity.pdbx_description
1 polymer ?
#
loop_
_entity_poly.entity_id
_entity_poly.type
_entity_poly.pdbx_seq_one_letter_code
_entity_poly.pdbx_strand_id
1 'polypeptide(L)' 'MYKTMKAMYKFELAAYAGITSKTFRRWTEPFDKELAQMGVYPSTRLLPPAAVKFICDKLAIDL' A
#
# COMPACT_ATOMS: atom_id res chain seq x y z
N MET A 1 1.42 16.39 6.49
CA MET A 1 2.24 15.53 7.34
C MET A 1 1.43 14.35 7.86
N TYR A 2 2.00 13.19 7.84
CA TYR A 2 1.32 12.01 8.35
C TYR A 2 1.40 11.99 9.87
N LYS A 3 0.28 11.75 10.49
CA LYS A 3 0.26 11.68 11.94
C LYS A 3 1.00 10.45 12.42
N THR A 4 0.55 9.31 11.98
CA THR A 4 1.13 8.05 12.40
C THR A 4 0.96 7.06 11.27
N MET A 5 2.06 6.53 10.79
CA MET A 5 2.01 5.47 9.80
C MET A 5 2.11 4.16 10.55
N LYS A 6 1.11 3.34 10.39
CA LYS A 6 1.07 2.03 11.04
C LYS A 6 0.79 0.96 10.00
N ALA A 7 1.01 -0.28 10.38
CA ALA A 7 0.70 -1.40 9.52
C ALA A 7 -0.78 -1.39 9.17
N MET A 8 -1.08 -1.67 7.90
CA MET A 8 -2.45 -1.72 7.41
C MET A 8 -2.60 -2.90 6.46
N TYR A 9 -3.78 -3.47 6.42
CA TYR A 9 -4.08 -4.46 5.41
C TYR A 9 -4.26 -3.78 4.06
N LYS A 10 -3.96 -4.50 2.99
CA LYS A 10 -4.09 -3.93 1.65
C LYS A 10 -5.51 -3.47 1.38
N PHE A 11 -6.51 -4.24 1.83
CA PHE A 11 -7.90 -3.85 1.60
C PHE A 11 -8.28 -2.58 2.36
N GLU A 12 -7.65 -2.34 3.51
CA GLU A 12 -7.90 -1.11 4.26
C GLU A 12 -7.37 0.10 3.50
N LEU A 13 -6.17 -0.03 2.97
CA LEU A 13 -5.56 1.07 2.23
C LEU A 13 -6.33 1.33 0.94
N ALA A 14 -6.80 0.27 0.29
CA ALA A 14 -7.63 0.41 -0.90
C ALA A 14 -8.92 1.16 -0.58
N ALA A 15 -9.51 0.87 0.57
CA ALA A 15 -10.72 1.56 1.01
C ALA A 15 -10.48 3.05 1.22
N TYR A 16 -9.34 3.41 1.80
CA TYR A 16 -8.98 4.82 1.96
C TYR A 16 -8.84 5.50 0.61
N ALA A 17 -8.32 4.79 -0.38
CA ALA A 17 -8.15 5.34 -1.72
C ALA A 17 -9.47 5.37 -2.52
N GLY A 18 -10.50 4.72 -2.00
CA GLY A 18 -11.79 4.67 -2.69
C GLY A 18 -11.78 3.73 -3.88
N ILE A 19 -10.95 2.71 -3.87
CA ILE A 19 -10.84 1.75 -4.96
C ILE A 19 -11.00 0.32 -4.43
N THR A 20 -11.24 -0.61 -5.35
CA THR A 20 -11.33 -2.01 -4.98
C THR A 20 -9.93 -2.60 -4.76
N SER A 21 -9.88 -3.73 -4.07
CA SER A 21 -8.60 -4.43 -3.88
C SER A 21 -7.98 -4.84 -5.21
N LYS A 22 -8.80 -5.19 -6.18
CA LYS A 22 -8.33 -5.56 -7.51
C LYS A 22 -7.64 -4.39 -8.19
N THR A 23 -8.27 -3.22 -8.14
CA THR A 23 -7.71 -2.00 -8.72
C THR A 23 -6.43 -1.61 -7.97
N PHE A 24 -6.46 -1.73 -6.66
CA PHE A 24 -5.29 -1.44 -5.82
C PHE A 24 -4.10 -2.29 -6.26
N ARG A 25 -4.34 -3.58 -6.48
CA ARG A 25 -3.29 -4.50 -6.92
C ARG A 25 -2.71 -4.07 -8.27
N ARG A 26 -3.58 -3.67 -9.20
CA ARG A 26 -3.13 -3.20 -10.51
C ARG A 26 -2.26 -1.95 -10.39
N TRP A 27 -2.66 -1.04 -9.53
CA TRP A 27 -1.93 0.21 -9.35
C TRP A 27 -0.58 0.01 -8.69
N THR A 28 -0.43 -0.99 -7.83
CA THR A 28 0.83 -1.27 -7.15
C THR A 28 1.73 -2.20 -7.93
N GLU A 29 1.25 -2.80 -8.99
CA GLU A 29 2.01 -3.76 -9.79
C GLU A 29 3.35 -3.20 -10.28
N PRO A 30 3.41 -1.98 -10.79
CA PRO A 30 4.69 -1.41 -11.23
C PRO A 30 5.72 -1.27 -10.11
N PHE A 31 5.27 -1.33 -8.87
CA PHE A 31 6.13 -1.18 -7.71
C PHE A 31 6.39 -2.48 -6.98
N ASP A 32 6.02 -3.62 -7.56
CA ASP A 32 6.18 -4.91 -6.91
C ASP A 32 7.63 -5.17 -6.51
N LYS A 33 8.57 -4.75 -7.32
CA LYS A 33 9.98 -4.95 -7.04
C LYS A 33 10.42 -4.20 -5.79
N GLU A 34 10.04 -2.94 -5.70
CA GLU A 34 10.36 -2.14 -4.54
C GLU A 34 9.66 -2.66 -3.30
N LEU A 35 8.43 -3.08 -3.45
CA LEU A 35 7.68 -3.63 -2.32
C LEU A 35 8.27 -4.94 -1.84
N ALA A 36 8.77 -5.77 -2.75
CA ALA A 36 9.43 -7.02 -2.37
C ALA A 36 10.66 -6.76 -1.52
N GLN A 37 11.38 -5.68 -1.78
CA GLN A 37 12.53 -5.30 -0.98
C GLN A 37 12.13 -4.91 0.45
N MET A 38 10.88 -4.55 0.64
CA MET A 38 10.33 -4.24 1.96
C MET A 38 9.65 -5.45 2.60
N GLY A 39 9.75 -6.62 1.96
CA GLY A 39 9.09 -7.81 2.46
C GLY A 39 7.62 -7.91 2.09
N VAL A 40 7.17 -7.14 1.11
CA VAL A 40 5.79 -7.14 0.66
C VAL A 40 5.71 -7.79 -0.72
N TYR A 41 4.96 -8.88 -0.79
CA TYR A 41 4.78 -9.66 -2.01
C TYR A 41 3.31 -9.64 -2.41
N PRO A 42 2.97 -10.08 -3.62
CA PRO A 42 1.56 -10.12 -4.03
C PRO A 42 0.69 -10.92 -3.07
N SER A 43 1.24 -11.93 -2.41
CA SER A 43 0.50 -12.75 -1.45
C SER A 43 0.45 -12.13 -0.06
N THR A 44 1.26 -11.10 0.22
CA THR A 44 1.29 -10.45 1.52
C THR A 44 0.05 -9.59 1.67
N ARG A 45 -0.67 -9.77 2.77
CA ARG A 45 -1.90 -9.02 3.02
C ARG A 45 -1.67 -7.80 3.89
N LEU A 46 -0.80 -7.94 4.88
CA LEU A 46 -0.51 -6.86 5.83
C LEU A 46 0.69 -6.07 5.36
N LEU A 47 0.53 -4.77 5.25
CA LEU A 47 1.60 -3.87 4.83
C LEU A 47 2.27 -3.28 6.06
N PRO A 48 3.62 -3.36 6.16
CA PRO A 48 4.33 -2.67 7.23
C PRO A 48 4.24 -1.15 7.05
N PRO A 49 4.50 -0.38 8.10
CA PRO A 49 4.38 1.08 8.01
C PRO A 49 5.17 1.71 6.86
N ALA A 50 6.38 1.21 6.62
CA ALA A 50 7.20 1.75 5.53
C ALA A 50 6.53 1.54 4.16
N ALA A 51 5.91 0.37 3.97
CA ALA A 51 5.22 0.08 2.72
C ALA A 51 3.96 0.93 2.58
N VAL A 52 3.24 1.15 3.68
CA VAL A 52 2.06 2.02 3.68
C VAL A 52 2.46 3.41 3.21
N LYS A 53 3.52 3.96 3.79
CA LYS A 53 4.00 5.29 3.41
C LYS A 53 4.42 5.32 1.95
N PHE A 54 5.16 4.32 1.51
CA PHE A 54 5.63 4.22 0.13
C PHE A 54 4.45 4.25 -0.84
N ILE A 55 3.44 3.43 -0.58
CA ILE A 55 2.28 3.33 -1.46
C ILE A 55 1.48 4.64 -1.43
N CYS A 56 1.30 5.23 -0.25
CA CYS A 56 0.59 6.49 -0.16
C CYS A 56 1.27 7.57 -0.98
N ASP A 57 2.60 7.62 -0.93
CA ASP A 57 3.36 8.60 -1.71
C ASP A 57 3.22 8.35 -3.20
N LYS A 58 3.28 7.09 -3.62
CA LYS A 58 3.24 6.77 -5.05
C LYS A 58 1.85 6.93 -5.65
N LEU A 59 0.82 6.64 -4.89
CA LEU A 59 -0.56 6.70 -5.38
C LEU A 59 -1.28 7.97 -4.94
N ALA A 60 -0.58 8.87 -4.25
CA ALA A 60 -1.15 10.12 -3.76
C ALA A 60 -2.37 9.88 -2.86
N ILE A 61 -2.28 8.87 -1.99
CA ILE A 61 -3.35 8.57 -1.06
C ILE A 61 -3.14 9.39 0.22
N ASP A 62 -4.17 10.11 0.61
CA ASP A 62 -4.15 10.88 1.85
C ASP A 62 -4.73 10.05 2.99
N LEU A 63 -3.97 9.93 4.06
CA LEU A 63 -4.44 9.26 5.27
C LEU A 63 -4.71 10.24 6.39
#